data_14735ef9c65f3b3c8cc69857912ecc42
#
_entry.id   14735ef9c65f3b3c8cc69857912ecc42
#
_cell.length_a   1.000
_cell.length_b   1.000
_cell.length_c   1.000
_cell.angle_alpha   90.00
_cell.angle_beta   90.00
_cell.angle_gamma   90.00
#
_symmetry.space_group_name_H-M   'P 1'
#
loop_
_entity.id
_entity.type
_entity.pdbx_description
1 polymer ?
#
loop_
_entity_poly.entity_id
_entity_poly.type
_entity_poly.pdbx_seq_one_letter_code
_entity_poly.pdbx_strand_id
1 'polypeptide(L)'
;MLELRNICKVYNPGTVQEICLFENFNLSVPEGQFVSVVGSNGSGKTSMLNILCGSIPADSGSILLGGKDIVRESEHRRARRMGRVYQNPAMGTCGSMTILENMALADNKGKPYNLRPGTDRRRVEAYKELLRPLGLGLENMLSSKVGSLSGGPRQG
;
A
#
# COMPACT_ATOMS: atom_id res chain seq x y z
N MET A 1 -9.93 7.90 10.82
CA MET A 1 -10.10 9.14 10.06
C MET A 1 -8.78 9.49 9.38
N LEU A 2 -8.83 9.83 8.10
CA LEU A 2 -7.69 10.29 7.28
C LEU A 2 -8.01 11.70 6.76
N GLU A 3 -7.03 12.62 6.86
CA GLU A 3 -7.19 13.98 6.33
C GLU A 3 -5.94 14.43 5.59
N LEU A 4 -6.12 15.01 4.44
CA LEU A 4 -5.12 15.78 3.71
C LEU A 4 -5.52 17.25 3.83
N ARG A 5 -4.61 18.10 4.29
CA ARG A 5 -4.88 19.53 4.50
C ARG A 5 -3.86 20.36 3.75
N ASN A 6 -4.37 21.21 2.84
CA ASN A 6 -3.58 22.17 2.07
C ASN A 6 -2.37 21.53 1.38
N ILE A 7 -2.55 20.33 0.83
CA ILE A 7 -1.47 19.64 0.12
C ILE A 7 -1.15 20.39 -1.17
N CYS A 8 0.11 20.74 -1.33
CA CYS A 8 0.66 21.26 -2.57
C CYS A 8 1.69 20.27 -3.13
N LYS A 9 1.69 20.16 -4.47
CA LYS A 9 2.68 19.38 -5.21
C LYS A 9 2.92 19.97 -6.57
N VAL A 10 4.17 20.35 -6.81
CA VAL A 10 4.65 20.87 -8.10
C VAL A 10 5.75 19.96 -8.62
N TYR A 11 5.68 19.59 -9.89
CA TYR A 11 6.75 18.88 -10.58
C TYR A 11 7.55 19.86 -11.42
N ASN A 12 8.87 19.67 -11.46
CA ASN A 12 9.82 20.49 -12.22
C ASN A 12 9.68 22.01 -11.96
N PRO A 13 9.68 22.46 -10.71
CA PRO A 13 9.45 23.86 -10.39
C PRO A 13 10.49 24.77 -11.06
N GLY A 14 10.06 25.90 -11.60
CA GLY A 14 10.91 26.88 -12.26
C GLY A 14 11.38 26.50 -13.66
N THR A 15 10.82 25.45 -14.27
CA THR A 15 11.15 25.05 -15.64
C THR A 15 9.97 25.25 -16.59
N VAL A 16 10.21 25.19 -17.91
CA VAL A 16 9.16 25.24 -18.94
C VAL A 16 8.18 24.05 -18.82
N GLN A 17 8.58 22.99 -18.13
CA GLN A 17 7.76 21.79 -17.89
C GLN A 17 7.22 21.74 -16.46
N GLU A 18 7.05 22.88 -15.82
CA GLU A 18 6.44 22.96 -14.50
C GLU A 18 4.98 22.50 -14.56
N ILE A 19 4.63 21.58 -13.67
CA ILE A 19 3.26 21.07 -13.52
C ILE A 19 2.86 21.23 -12.07
N CYS A 20 1.93 22.15 -11.78
CA CYS A 20 1.25 22.22 -10.50
C CYS A 20 0.19 21.11 -10.45
N LEU A 21 0.47 20.02 -9.74
CA LEU A 21 -0.43 18.89 -9.64
C LEU A 21 -1.51 19.11 -8.58
N PHE A 22 -1.13 19.66 -7.43
CA PHE A 22 -2.04 20.02 -6.35
C PHE A 22 -1.71 21.40 -5.81
N GLU A 23 -2.74 22.21 -5.66
CA GLU A 23 -2.69 23.52 -5.03
C GLU A 23 -3.75 23.56 -3.94
N ASN A 24 -3.30 23.62 -2.67
CA ASN A 24 -4.18 23.64 -1.50
C ASN A 24 -5.23 22.51 -1.50
N PHE A 25 -4.83 21.31 -1.94
CA PHE A 25 -5.73 20.17 -2.02
C PHE A 25 -6.11 19.67 -0.63
N ASN A 26 -7.42 19.48 -0.42
CA ASN A 26 -8.00 19.02 0.83
C ASN A 26 -8.88 17.79 0.58
N LEU A 27 -8.74 16.77 1.43
CA LEU A 27 -9.57 15.56 1.42
C LEU A 27 -9.75 15.07 2.86
N SER A 28 -10.98 14.73 3.21
CA SER A 28 -11.29 14.09 4.50
C SER A 28 -12.01 12.78 4.26
N VAL A 29 -11.50 11.71 4.89
CA VAL A 29 -12.08 10.36 4.86
C VAL A 29 -12.35 9.95 6.30
N PRO A 30 -13.60 10.02 6.76
CA PRO A 30 -14.01 9.52 8.08
C PRO A 30 -13.69 8.03 8.25
N GLU A 31 -13.60 7.61 9.49
CA GLU A 31 -13.39 6.20 9.82
C GLU A 31 -14.59 5.35 9.36
N GLY A 32 -14.29 4.14 8.86
CA GLY A 32 -15.30 3.19 8.38
C GLY A 32 -15.89 3.53 7.00
N GLN A 33 -15.45 4.60 6.35
CA GLN A 33 -15.96 4.94 5.01
C GLN A 33 -15.15 4.28 3.90
N PHE A 34 -15.87 3.87 2.87
CA PHE A 34 -15.33 3.53 1.56
C PHE A 34 -15.42 4.76 0.64
N VAL A 35 -14.31 5.16 0.06
CA VAL A 35 -14.23 6.33 -0.84
C VAL A 35 -13.71 5.91 -2.20
N SER A 36 -14.45 6.24 -3.26
CA SER A 36 -14.03 6.06 -4.65
C SER A 36 -13.48 7.37 -5.20
N VAL A 37 -12.27 7.31 -5.79
CA VAL A 37 -11.64 8.47 -6.45
C VAL A 37 -11.75 8.32 -7.96
N VAL A 38 -12.55 9.18 -8.60
CA VAL A 38 -12.85 9.15 -10.03
C VAL A 38 -12.21 10.36 -10.70
N GLY A 39 -11.80 10.21 -11.94
CA GLY A 39 -11.22 11.28 -12.75
C GLY A 39 -10.54 10.74 -14.01
N SER A 40 -10.25 11.62 -14.97
CA SER A 40 -9.55 11.29 -16.21
C SER A 40 -8.12 10.79 -15.98
N ASN A 41 -7.51 10.20 -17.03
CA ASN A 41 -6.09 9.87 -16.98
C ASN A 41 -5.27 11.16 -16.83
N GLY A 42 -4.24 11.13 -15.98
CA GLY A 42 -3.44 12.33 -15.68
C GLY A 42 -4.00 13.27 -14.60
N SER A 43 -5.22 13.04 -14.08
CA SER A 43 -5.83 13.91 -13.04
C SER A 43 -5.19 13.82 -11.64
N GLY A 44 -4.08 13.12 -11.48
CA GLY A 44 -3.34 13.05 -10.21
C GLY A 44 -3.78 11.96 -9.23
N LYS A 45 -4.75 11.08 -9.57
CA LYS A 45 -5.23 10.02 -8.65
C LYS A 45 -4.10 9.16 -8.07
N THR A 46 -3.24 8.64 -8.93
CA THR A 46 -2.08 7.82 -8.51
C THR A 46 -1.08 8.65 -7.72
N SER A 47 -0.86 9.90 -8.09
CA SER A 47 0.05 10.79 -7.37
C SER A 47 -0.46 11.13 -5.98
N MET A 48 -1.78 11.32 -5.81
CA MET A 48 -2.42 11.49 -4.50
C MET A 48 -2.17 10.27 -3.61
N LEU A 49 -2.39 9.05 -4.12
CA LEU A 49 -2.11 7.82 -3.38
C LEU A 49 -0.62 7.67 -3.06
N ASN A 50 0.27 8.05 -3.98
CA ASN A 50 1.71 8.04 -3.76
C ASN A 50 2.14 9.02 -2.66
N ILE A 51 1.55 10.22 -2.63
CA ILE A 51 1.79 11.22 -1.58
C ILE A 51 1.27 10.68 -0.24
N LEU A 52 0.09 10.09 -0.22
CA LEU A 52 -0.49 9.50 0.99
C LEU A 52 0.37 8.37 1.55
N CYS A 53 0.83 7.45 0.69
CA CYS A 53 1.70 6.35 1.10
C CYS A 53 3.14 6.79 1.43
N GLY A 54 3.57 7.99 0.98
CA GLY A 54 4.89 8.53 1.24
C GLY A 54 5.95 8.15 0.22
N SER A 55 5.55 7.54 -0.92
CA SER A 55 6.44 7.26 -2.07
C SER A 55 6.83 8.54 -2.80
N ILE A 56 5.98 9.58 -2.71
CA ILE A 56 6.23 10.93 -3.22
C ILE A 56 6.04 11.91 -2.05
N PRO A 57 7.00 12.81 -1.77
CA PRO A 57 6.81 13.84 -0.75
C PRO A 57 5.84 14.92 -1.25
N ALA A 58 4.97 15.42 -0.37
CA ALA A 58 4.28 16.68 -0.58
C ALA A 58 5.26 17.84 -0.40
N ASP A 59 5.07 18.92 -1.17
CA ASP A 59 5.92 20.12 -1.04
C ASP A 59 5.48 20.97 0.15
N SER A 60 4.17 21.00 0.45
CA SER A 60 3.59 21.59 1.66
C SER A 60 2.28 20.92 2.06
N GLY A 61 1.74 21.31 3.20
CA GLY A 61 0.52 20.79 3.79
C GLY A 61 0.77 19.74 4.87
N SER A 62 -0.30 19.09 5.32
CA SER A 62 -0.24 18.03 6.34
C SER A 62 -1.12 16.84 5.97
N ILE A 63 -0.73 15.65 6.45
CA ILE A 63 -1.47 14.40 6.28
C ILE A 63 -1.71 13.83 7.67
N LEU A 64 -2.98 13.83 8.11
CA LEU A 64 -3.36 13.33 9.42
C LEU A 64 -3.97 11.93 9.29
N LEU A 65 -3.41 10.98 10.01
CA LEU A 65 -3.95 9.63 10.14
C LEU A 65 -4.27 9.35 11.61
N GLY A 66 -5.57 9.19 11.93
CA GLY A 66 -6.00 9.07 13.32
C GLY A 66 -5.61 10.27 14.18
N GLY A 67 -5.61 11.49 13.62
CA GLY A 67 -5.22 12.74 14.30
C GLY A 67 -3.70 12.99 14.37
N LYS A 68 -2.86 12.00 13.97
CA LYS A 68 -1.42 12.16 13.96
C LYS A 68 -0.93 12.61 12.59
N ASP A 69 -0.12 13.68 12.55
CA ASP A 69 0.52 14.11 11.30
C ASP A 69 1.63 13.14 10.89
N ILE A 70 1.52 12.66 9.66
CA ILE A 70 2.44 11.68 9.07
C ILE A 70 3.18 12.22 7.85
N VAL A 71 3.01 13.50 7.49
CA VAL A 71 3.53 14.08 6.24
C VAL A 71 5.04 13.90 6.10
N ARG A 72 5.79 13.93 7.20
CA ARG A 72 7.24 13.74 7.24
C ARG A 72 7.68 12.30 7.52
N GLU A 73 6.74 11.39 7.76
CA GLU A 73 7.08 9.99 7.97
C GLU A 73 7.45 9.32 6.65
N SER A 74 8.50 8.50 6.66
CA SER A 74 8.91 7.71 5.50
C SER A 74 7.83 6.69 5.12
N GLU A 75 7.81 6.26 3.85
CA GLU A 75 6.93 5.21 3.32
C GLU A 75 6.92 3.96 4.22
N HIS A 76 8.11 3.50 4.64
CA HIS A 76 8.25 2.36 5.55
C HIS A 76 7.50 2.54 6.88
N ARG A 77 7.52 3.74 7.47
CA ARG A 77 6.78 4.02 8.72
C ARG A 77 5.28 4.07 8.49
N ARG A 78 4.84 4.70 7.39
CA ARG A 78 3.41 4.76 7.02
C ARG A 78 2.87 3.37 6.69
N ALA A 79 3.66 2.55 6.01
CA ALA A 79 3.31 1.17 5.67
C ALA A 79 2.97 0.29 6.88
N ARG A 80 3.39 0.63 8.10
CA ARG A 80 2.99 -0.08 9.32
C ARG A 80 1.51 0.08 9.67
N ARG A 81 0.89 1.17 9.20
CA ARG A 81 -0.50 1.55 9.53
C ARG A 81 -1.44 1.55 8.33
N MET A 82 -0.89 1.48 7.13
CA MET A 82 -1.65 1.49 5.88
C MET A 82 -1.27 0.28 5.03
N GLY A 83 -2.27 -0.35 4.43
CA GLY A 83 -2.07 -1.31 3.34
C GLY A 83 -2.19 -0.61 2.00
N ARG A 84 -1.46 -1.10 1.00
CA ARG A 84 -1.58 -0.66 -0.39
C ARG A 84 -1.70 -1.86 -1.30
N VAL A 85 -2.71 -1.84 -2.15
CA VAL A 85 -2.85 -2.78 -3.26
C VAL A 85 -2.46 -2.05 -4.54
N TYR A 86 -1.57 -2.62 -5.32
CA TYR A 86 -1.11 -2.04 -6.58
C TYR A 86 -1.96 -2.54 -7.75
N GLN A 87 -2.12 -1.72 -8.76
CA GLN A 87 -2.78 -2.13 -10.02
C GLN A 87 -2.04 -3.28 -10.68
N ASN A 88 -0.70 -3.30 -10.61
CA ASN A 88 0.11 -4.44 -11.03
C ASN A 88 0.45 -5.30 -9.81
N PRO A 89 -0.06 -6.54 -9.71
CA PRO A 89 0.18 -7.43 -8.58
C PRO A 89 1.67 -7.71 -8.33
N ALA A 90 2.49 -7.65 -9.38
CA ALA A 90 3.93 -7.85 -9.27
C ALA A 90 4.65 -6.83 -8.39
N MET A 91 4.05 -5.66 -8.19
CA MET A 91 4.61 -4.61 -7.34
C MET A 91 4.32 -4.83 -5.85
N GLY A 92 3.29 -5.60 -5.52
CA GLY A 92 2.89 -5.89 -4.15
C GLY A 92 3.40 -7.23 -3.61
N THR A 93 3.97 -8.09 -4.46
CA THR A 93 4.38 -9.45 -4.09
C THR A 93 5.77 -9.78 -4.59
N CYS A 94 6.48 -10.66 -3.89
CA CYS A 94 7.75 -11.22 -4.34
C CYS A 94 7.47 -12.50 -5.17
N GLY A 95 7.55 -12.41 -6.50
CA GLY A 95 7.21 -13.52 -7.40
C GLY A 95 8.10 -14.76 -7.26
N SER A 96 9.34 -14.61 -6.80
CA SER A 96 10.27 -15.72 -6.56
C SER A 96 9.98 -16.50 -5.26
N MET A 97 9.24 -15.87 -4.33
CA MET A 97 8.83 -16.47 -3.06
C MET A 97 7.50 -17.22 -3.20
N THR A 98 7.28 -18.17 -2.31
CA THR A 98 6.02 -18.90 -2.19
C THR A 98 4.91 -18.02 -1.62
N ILE A 99 3.66 -18.48 -1.72
CA ILE A 99 2.50 -17.81 -1.06
C ILE A 99 2.76 -17.72 0.45
N LEU A 100 3.20 -18.82 1.06
CA LEU A 100 3.51 -18.85 2.49
C LEU A 100 4.55 -17.81 2.88
N GLU A 101 5.63 -17.69 2.12
CA GLU A 101 6.70 -16.72 2.40
C GLU A 101 6.23 -15.28 2.23
N ASN A 102 5.43 -14.98 1.21
CA ASN A 102 4.83 -13.66 1.01
C ASN A 102 3.90 -13.29 2.17
N MET A 103 3.02 -14.21 2.61
CA MET A 103 2.13 -13.99 3.76
C MET A 103 2.91 -13.80 5.05
N ALA A 104 3.95 -14.60 5.28
CA ALA A 104 4.81 -14.45 6.45
C ALA A 104 5.57 -13.12 6.45
N LEU A 105 6.00 -12.64 5.29
CA LEU A 105 6.63 -11.33 5.13
C LEU A 105 5.64 -10.21 5.49
N ALA A 106 4.40 -10.30 5.02
CA ALA A 106 3.35 -9.34 5.33
C ALA A 106 2.99 -9.35 6.84
N ASP A 107 2.89 -10.53 7.45
CA ASP A 107 2.61 -10.69 8.87
C ASP A 107 3.73 -10.18 9.79
N ASN A 108 4.97 -10.20 9.31
CA ASN A 108 6.13 -9.66 10.02
C ASN A 108 6.31 -8.14 9.82
N LYS A 109 5.42 -7.51 9.07
CA LYS A 109 5.44 -6.07 8.83
C LYS A 109 5.46 -5.27 10.14
N GLY A 110 6.47 -4.44 10.31
CA GLY A 110 6.61 -3.61 11.51
C GLY A 110 7.19 -4.29 12.74
N LYS A 111 7.44 -5.60 12.71
CA LYS A 111 8.14 -6.32 13.77
C LYS A 111 9.66 -6.15 13.62
N PRO A 112 10.44 -6.18 14.71
CA PRO A 112 11.89 -6.16 14.64
C PRO A 112 12.40 -7.43 13.96
N TYR A 113 13.37 -7.27 13.06
CA TYR A 113 14.06 -8.41 12.46
C TYR A 113 14.96 -9.10 13.51
N ASN A 114 14.97 -10.41 13.48
CA ASN A 114 15.82 -11.25 14.33
C ASN A 114 16.28 -12.48 13.52
N LEU A 115 17.09 -13.34 14.13
CA LEU A 115 17.61 -14.56 13.51
C LEU A 115 16.63 -15.75 13.52
N ARG A 116 15.36 -15.52 13.79
CA ARG A 116 14.34 -16.58 13.72
C ARG A 116 13.94 -16.83 12.26
N PRO A 117 13.48 -18.05 11.92
CA PRO A 117 12.90 -18.32 10.61
C PRO A 117 11.80 -17.31 10.27
N GLY A 118 11.82 -16.79 9.02
CA GLY A 118 10.83 -15.83 8.57
C GLY A 118 9.41 -16.39 8.47
N THR A 119 9.28 -17.73 8.36
CA THR A 119 8.00 -18.44 8.37
C THR A 119 7.82 -19.20 9.67
N ASP A 120 6.69 -18.97 10.35
CA ASP A 120 6.29 -19.73 11.54
C ASP A 120 5.27 -20.80 11.15
N ARG A 121 5.62 -22.08 11.33
CA ARG A 121 4.74 -23.22 11.04
C ARG A 121 3.41 -23.18 11.81
N ARG A 122 3.39 -22.54 12.99
CA ARG A 122 2.17 -22.40 13.81
C ARG A 122 1.15 -21.47 13.17
N ARG A 123 1.58 -20.61 12.25
CA ARG A 123 0.72 -19.63 11.58
C ARG A 123 0.14 -20.13 10.24
N VAL A 124 0.59 -21.27 9.77
CA VAL A 124 0.16 -21.84 8.46
C VAL A 124 -1.35 -21.99 8.39
N GLU A 125 -1.99 -22.53 9.43
CA GLU A 125 -3.44 -22.70 9.44
C GLU A 125 -4.17 -21.34 9.46
N ALA A 126 -3.68 -20.36 10.20
CA ALA A 126 -4.23 -19.00 10.19
C ALA A 126 -4.14 -18.37 8.78
N TYR A 127 -3.04 -18.59 8.05
CA TYR A 127 -2.92 -18.11 6.67
C TYR A 127 -3.89 -18.81 5.73
N LYS A 128 -4.12 -20.11 5.88
CA LYS A 128 -5.15 -20.83 5.10
C LYS A 128 -6.55 -20.27 5.36
N GLU A 129 -6.89 -19.99 6.62
CA GLU A 129 -8.17 -19.39 6.99
C GLU A 129 -8.37 -18.01 6.34
N LEU A 130 -7.32 -17.19 6.24
CA LEU A 130 -7.37 -15.90 5.56
C LEU A 130 -7.58 -16.03 4.04
N LEU A 131 -7.06 -17.10 3.42
CA LEU A 131 -7.15 -17.32 1.97
C LEU A 131 -8.47 -18.00 1.53
N ARG A 132 -9.08 -18.83 2.38
CA ARG A 132 -10.32 -19.55 2.06
C ARG A 132 -11.47 -18.67 1.55
N PRO A 133 -11.75 -17.49 2.15
CA PRO A 133 -12.86 -16.63 1.70
C PRO A 133 -12.68 -16.11 0.27
N LEU A 134 -11.46 -16.13 -0.27
CA LEU A 134 -11.18 -15.70 -1.64
C LEU A 134 -11.73 -16.70 -2.69
N GLY A 135 -11.95 -17.96 -2.31
CA GLY A 135 -12.48 -19.01 -3.21
C GLY A 135 -11.57 -19.37 -4.37
N LEU A 136 -10.25 -19.09 -4.26
CA LEU A 136 -9.26 -19.28 -5.31
C LEU A 136 -8.42 -20.55 -5.15
N GLY A 137 -8.64 -21.33 -4.08
CA GLY A 137 -7.88 -22.54 -3.76
C GLY A 137 -6.44 -22.30 -3.30
N LEU A 138 -6.09 -21.04 -3.01
CA LEU A 138 -4.73 -20.65 -2.61
C LEU A 138 -4.30 -21.29 -1.28
N GLU A 139 -5.25 -21.58 -0.40
CA GLU A 139 -5.03 -22.28 0.87
C GLU A 139 -4.40 -23.66 0.70
N ASN A 140 -4.57 -24.30 -0.47
CA ASN A 140 -4.00 -25.59 -0.82
C ASN A 140 -2.66 -25.47 -1.57
N MET A 141 -2.25 -24.24 -1.93
CA MET A 141 -1.11 -23.96 -2.81
C MET A 141 -0.03 -23.13 -2.12
N LEU A 142 0.05 -23.15 -0.78
CA LEU A 142 0.96 -22.28 -0.01
C LEU A 142 2.45 -22.45 -0.39
N SER A 143 2.86 -23.61 -0.91
CA SER A 143 4.22 -23.87 -1.39
C SER A 143 4.47 -23.42 -2.83
N SER A 144 3.45 -23.01 -3.56
CA SER A 144 3.58 -22.53 -4.95
C SER A 144 4.19 -21.12 -4.97
N LYS A 145 5.05 -20.86 -5.96
CA LYS A 145 5.63 -19.50 -6.15
C LYS A 145 4.55 -18.55 -6.66
N VAL A 146 4.50 -17.36 -6.06
CA VAL A 146 3.51 -16.32 -6.44
C VAL A 146 3.68 -15.91 -7.90
N GLY A 147 4.90 -15.93 -8.44
CA GLY A 147 5.16 -15.61 -9.84
C GLY A 147 4.55 -16.56 -10.86
N SER A 148 4.18 -17.79 -10.46
CA SER A 148 3.50 -18.76 -11.32
C SER A 148 1.98 -18.61 -11.33
N LEU A 149 1.42 -17.77 -10.46
CA LEU A 149 -0.02 -17.51 -10.40
C LEU A 149 -0.44 -16.55 -11.51
N SER A 150 -1.66 -16.72 -12.02
CA SER A 150 -2.30 -15.74 -12.90
C SER A 150 -2.64 -14.44 -12.16
N GLY A 151 -3.03 -13.38 -12.87
CA GLY A 151 -3.22 -12.05 -12.29
C GLY A 151 -4.23 -11.98 -11.13
N GLY A 152 -5.38 -12.65 -11.26
CA GLY A 152 -6.43 -12.66 -10.22
C GLY A 152 -5.96 -13.29 -8.90
N PRO A 153 -5.53 -14.56 -8.87
CA PRO A 153 -5.01 -15.24 -7.69
C PRO A 153 -3.78 -14.58 -7.07
N ARG A 154 -3.02 -13.80 -7.85
CA ARG A 154 -1.86 -13.07 -7.36
C ARG A 154 -2.22 -11.79 -6.61
N GLN A 155 -3.41 -11.26 -6.83
CA GLN A 155 -3.88 -10.01 -6.22
C GLN A 155 -4.80 -10.25 -5.01
N GLY A 156 -5.38 -11.45 -4.87
CA GLY A 156 -6.14 -11.88 -3.69
C GLY A 156 -5.25 -12.15 -2.51
#